data_58434669f2aee8c94db5cfa6c83d2ea1
#
_entry.id   58434669f2aee8c94db5cfa6c83d2ea1
#
_cell.length_a   1.000
_cell.length_b   1.000
_cell.length_c   1.000
_cell.angle_alpha   90.00
_cell.angle_beta   90.00
_cell.angle_gamma   90.00
#
_symmetry.space_group_name_H-M   'P 1'
#
loop_
_entity.id
_entity.type
_entity.pdbx_description
1 polymer ?
#
loop_
_entity_poly.entity_id
_entity_poly.type
_entity_poly.pdbx_seq_one_letter_code
_entity_poly.pdbx_strand_id
1 'polypeptide(L)'
;MNNRVFLLVLTAFIISCTAADKSESRELSPVKKTEKKKATKKTATKKRSTEKAGKKYTVSNRASEIARYANEKGYSTKYCFLIDMGLSSGRNRFFVYDLEKRSVAYSALVAHGSCNETFISQARFSNTNNSGCSSPGKYKVGAFYNGKYGESYRLHGLDKSNSNAFQRGVVIHGYDCVPDEEIYPRVLCNSLGCPMVSYNFFDRLSRIIKKSEKPILLWIYR
;
A
#
# COMPACT_ATOMS: atom_id res chain seq x y z
N MET A 1 -4.90 -58.82 -16.89
CA MET A 1 -6.10 -59.10 -17.71
C MET A 1 -7.26 -58.28 -17.18
N ASN A 2 -7.88 -57.61 -18.04
CA ASN A 2 -9.10 -56.82 -18.07
C ASN A 2 -8.95 -55.30 -18.18
N ASN A 3 -8.88 -54.89 -19.45
CA ASN A 3 -9.28 -53.63 -19.99
C ASN A 3 -10.75 -53.31 -19.69
N ARG A 4 -11.07 -52.10 -19.32
CA ARG A 4 -12.33 -51.49 -19.69
C ARG A 4 -12.09 -50.05 -20.11
N VAL A 5 -12.14 -49.84 -21.40
CA VAL A 5 -12.37 -48.64 -22.17
C VAL A 5 -13.77 -48.13 -21.85
N PHE A 6 -13.92 -46.88 -21.48
CA PHE A 6 -15.23 -46.19 -21.56
C PHE A 6 -15.15 -45.02 -22.52
N LEU A 7 -16.01 -45.13 -23.48
CA LEU A 7 -16.16 -44.35 -24.71
C LEU A 7 -16.88 -43.05 -24.42
N LEU A 8 -16.45 -42.00 -25.11
CA LEU A 8 -17.06 -40.68 -25.24
C LEU A 8 -18.54 -40.72 -25.63
N VAL A 9 -19.31 -39.73 -25.15
CA VAL A 9 -20.41 -39.13 -25.88
C VAL A 9 -20.34 -37.62 -25.82
N LEU A 10 -20.01 -37.03 -26.96
CA LEU A 10 -20.13 -35.60 -27.26
C LEU A 10 -21.61 -35.33 -27.62
N THR A 11 -22.22 -34.34 -26.95
CA THR A 11 -23.45 -33.72 -27.49
C THR A 11 -23.26 -32.20 -27.54
N ALA A 12 -23.09 -31.73 -28.75
CA ALA A 12 -23.13 -30.32 -29.11
C ALA A 12 -24.61 -29.85 -29.11
N PHE A 13 -24.91 -28.77 -28.42
CA PHE A 13 -26.14 -28.03 -28.61
C PHE A 13 -25.80 -26.67 -29.22
N ILE A 14 -26.14 -26.58 -30.49
CA ILE A 14 -26.18 -25.32 -31.25
C ILE A 14 -27.59 -24.77 -31.07
N ILE A 15 -27.72 -23.60 -30.49
CA ILE A 15 -28.95 -22.81 -30.61
C ILE A 15 -28.59 -21.48 -31.28
N SER A 16 -28.95 -21.40 -32.52
CA SER A 16 -29.07 -20.19 -33.32
C SER A 16 -30.38 -19.48 -32.95
N CYS A 17 -30.32 -18.18 -32.71
CA CYS A 17 -31.52 -17.35 -32.82
C CYS A 17 -31.16 -15.99 -33.41
N THR A 18 -31.85 -15.74 -34.48
CA THR A 18 -31.77 -14.68 -35.48
C THR A 18 -32.29 -13.33 -34.98
N ALA A 19 -31.81 -12.31 -35.66
CA ALA A 19 -32.09 -10.89 -35.61
C ALA A 19 -33.59 -10.48 -35.66
N ALA A 20 -33.87 -9.33 -35.06
CA ALA A 20 -34.92 -8.41 -35.55
C ALA A 20 -34.52 -6.95 -35.26
N ASP A 21 -34.25 -6.28 -36.35
CA ASP A 21 -34.13 -4.86 -36.59
C ASP A 21 -35.46 -4.13 -36.31
N LYS A 22 -35.38 -2.97 -35.65
CA LYS A 22 -36.37 -1.90 -35.82
C LYS A 22 -35.73 -0.54 -35.53
N SER A 23 -35.39 0.12 -36.63
CA SER A 23 -35.22 1.56 -36.80
C SER A 23 -36.49 2.32 -36.39
N GLU A 24 -36.35 3.37 -35.60
CA GLU A 24 -37.31 4.47 -35.59
C GLU A 24 -36.60 5.80 -35.45
N SER A 25 -36.56 6.48 -36.55
CA SER A 25 -36.15 7.87 -36.73
C SER A 25 -37.20 8.80 -36.13
N ARG A 26 -36.75 9.82 -35.35
CA ARG A 26 -37.55 11.03 -35.15
C ARG A 26 -36.66 12.30 -35.19
N GLU A 27 -37.19 13.15 -36.02
CA GLU A 27 -36.78 14.41 -36.57
C GLU A 27 -36.32 15.50 -35.59
N LEU A 28 -35.51 16.36 -36.20
CA LEU A 28 -35.06 17.67 -35.75
C LEU A 28 -36.20 18.71 -35.61
N SER A 29 -36.10 19.58 -34.65
CA SER A 29 -36.44 21.01 -34.83
C SER A 29 -35.75 21.92 -33.78
N PRO A 30 -35.55 23.22 -34.04
CA PRO A 30 -34.32 23.92 -33.68
C PRO A 30 -34.45 25.07 -32.68
N VAL A 31 -33.28 25.52 -32.19
CA VAL A 31 -32.87 26.87 -31.80
C VAL A 31 -33.60 27.61 -30.67
N LYS A 32 -32.85 27.90 -29.59
CA LYS A 32 -32.74 29.30 -29.08
C LYS A 32 -31.36 29.50 -28.44
N LYS A 33 -30.62 30.44 -29.04
CA LYS A 33 -29.44 31.10 -28.45
C LYS A 33 -29.89 31.93 -27.24
N THR A 34 -29.18 31.85 -26.14
CA THR A 34 -28.97 33.02 -25.25
C THR A 34 -27.65 32.93 -24.52
N GLU A 35 -27.06 34.03 -24.35
CA GLU A 35 -25.69 34.43 -24.03
C GLU A 35 -25.15 34.07 -22.67
N LYS A 36 -23.78 33.97 -22.67
CA LYS A 36 -22.79 34.36 -21.66
C LYS A 36 -23.13 34.25 -20.17
N LYS A 37 -22.36 33.43 -19.46
CA LYS A 37 -21.66 33.84 -18.24
C LYS A 37 -20.32 33.13 -18.10
N LYS A 38 -19.28 33.91 -18.24
CA LYS A 38 -17.87 33.66 -17.94
C LYS A 38 -17.73 33.77 -16.43
N ALA A 39 -17.34 32.69 -15.77
CA ALA A 39 -16.56 32.73 -14.53
C ALA A 39 -16.40 31.30 -13.93
N THR A 40 -15.24 31.07 -13.43
CA THR A 40 -14.76 30.04 -12.51
C THR A 40 -13.97 28.86 -13.09
N LYS A 41 -12.78 29.20 -13.54
CA LYS A 41 -11.70 28.22 -13.74
C LYS A 41 -10.45 28.66 -12.96
N LYS A 42 -10.54 28.75 -11.61
CA LYS A 42 -9.36 29.09 -10.75
C LYS A 42 -9.26 28.37 -9.41
N THR A 43 -10.16 27.45 -9.07
CA THR A 43 -10.15 26.86 -7.71
C THR A 43 -9.56 25.42 -7.63
N ALA A 44 -9.46 24.71 -8.74
CA ALA A 44 -8.99 23.31 -8.71
C ALA A 44 -7.46 23.16 -8.67
N THR A 45 -6.70 24.10 -9.21
CA THR A 45 -5.23 24.01 -9.32
C THR A 45 -4.51 24.34 -8.01
N LYS A 46 -5.09 25.22 -7.17
CA LYS A 46 -4.47 25.65 -5.90
C LYS A 46 -4.57 24.57 -4.80
N LYS A 47 -5.63 23.75 -4.82
CA LYS A 47 -5.84 22.69 -3.83
C LYS A 47 -4.89 21.49 -4.05
N ARG A 48 -4.53 21.20 -5.32
CA ARG A 48 -3.61 20.08 -5.65
C ARG A 48 -2.16 20.40 -5.32
N SER A 49 -1.73 21.66 -5.44
CA SER A 49 -0.36 22.08 -5.10
C SER A 49 -0.11 22.17 -3.59
N THR A 50 -1.12 22.56 -2.81
CA THR A 50 -1.02 22.65 -1.34
C THR A 50 -1.01 21.27 -0.68
N GLU A 51 -1.76 20.30 -1.22
CA GLU A 51 -1.78 18.92 -0.70
C GLU A 51 -0.44 18.20 -0.94
N LYS A 52 0.19 18.41 -2.11
CA LYS A 52 1.53 17.87 -2.39
C LYS A 52 2.63 18.51 -1.53
N ALA A 53 2.55 19.82 -1.29
CA ALA A 53 3.53 20.53 -0.45
C ALA A 53 3.41 20.10 1.02
N GLY A 54 2.20 19.94 1.56
CA GLY A 54 1.94 19.46 2.91
C GLY A 54 2.43 18.02 3.12
N LYS A 55 2.21 17.12 2.15
CA LYS A 55 2.69 15.73 2.19
C LYS A 55 4.21 15.65 2.21
N LYS A 56 4.90 16.44 1.38
CA LYS A 56 6.37 16.48 1.31
C LYS A 56 6.98 16.98 2.61
N TYR A 57 6.39 18.01 3.22
CA TYR A 57 6.84 18.58 4.48
C TYR A 57 6.71 17.56 5.62
N THR A 58 5.58 16.87 5.74
CA THR A 58 5.33 15.87 6.78
C THR A 58 6.34 14.70 6.73
N VAL A 59 6.59 14.14 5.53
CA VAL A 59 7.58 13.05 5.35
C VAL A 59 8.98 13.53 5.72
N SER A 60 9.39 14.72 5.29
CA SER A 60 10.71 15.29 5.60
C SER A 60 10.90 15.55 7.11
N ASN A 61 9.86 16.04 7.80
CA ASN A 61 9.92 16.25 9.24
C ASN A 61 10.06 14.92 10.00
N ARG A 62 9.30 13.90 9.61
CA ARG A 62 9.42 12.55 10.18
C ARG A 62 10.80 11.96 9.92
N ALA A 63 11.34 12.15 8.70
CA ALA A 63 12.69 11.72 8.34
C ALA A 63 13.75 12.42 9.21
N SER A 64 13.62 13.70 9.48
CA SER A 64 14.55 14.45 10.34
C SER A 64 14.49 13.97 11.80
N GLU A 65 13.29 13.65 12.30
CA GLU A 65 13.12 13.11 13.66
C GLU A 65 13.73 11.71 13.79
N ILE A 66 13.46 10.81 12.84
CA ILE A 66 14.01 9.45 12.88
C ILE A 66 15.52 9.43 12.64
N ALA A 67 16.07 10.36 11.85
CA ALA A 67 17.51 10.50 11.63
C ALA A 67 18.25 10.85 12.94
N ARG A 68 17.71 11.78 13.72
CA ARG A 68 18.24 12.13 15.04
C ARG A 68 18.24 10.92 15.97
N TYR A 69 17.11 10.22 16.06
CA TYR A 69 16.99 9.00 16.86
C TYR A 69 17.95 7.90 16.38
N ALA A 70 18.11 7.73 15.05
CA ALA A 70 19.05 6.77 14.47
C ALA A 70 20.50 7.06 14.88
N ASN A 71 20.91 8.33 14.83
CA ASN A 71 22.24 8.76 15.22
C ASN A 71 22.50 8.52 16.72
N GLU A 72 21.55 8.89 17.58
CA GLU A 72 21.65 8.73 19.03
C GLU A 72 21.71 7.25 19.46
N LYS A 73 21.03 6.36 18.76
CA LYS A 73 20.88 4.94 19.13
C LYS A 73 21.72 3.98 18.29
N GLY A 74 22.57 4.48 17.40
CA GLY A 74 23.48 3.67 16.60
C GLY A 74 22.83 2.87 15.47
N TYR A 75 21.70 3.31 14.92
CA TYR A 75 21.05 2.75 13.74
C TYR A 75 21.61 3.32 12.44
N SER A 76 21.14 2.82 11.30
CA SER A 76 21.52 3.33 9.98
C SER A 76 21.15 4.80 9.81
N THR A 77 22.11 5.62 9.38
CA THR A 77 21.93 7.04 9.06
C THR A 77 21.85 7.28 7.56
N LYS A 78 21.86 6.22 6.75
CA LYS A 78 21.78 6.34 5.27
C LYS A 78 20.34 6.29 4.78
N TYR A 79 19.56 5.33 5.24
CA TYR A 79 18.15 5.17 4.88
C TYR A 79 17.27 4.98 6.11
N CYS A 80 16.03 5.45 6.01
CA CYS A 80 14.95 5.05 6.89
C CYS A 80 13.69 4.76 6.07
N PHE A 81 12.78 3.99 6.67
CA PHE A 81 11.48 3.64 6.09
C PHE A 81 10.38 4.36 6.85
N LEU A 82 9.48 5.00 6.13
CA LEU A 82 8.39 5.79 6.70
C LEU A 82 7.06 5.32 6.10
N ILE A 83 6.09 5.01 6.95
CA ILE A 83 4.74 4.58 6.52
C ILE A 83 3.71 5.55 7.09
N ASP A 84 3.07 6.32 6.20
CA ASP A 84 2.01 7.27 6.54
C ASP A 84 0.64 6.59 6.43
N MET A 85 0.13 6.07 7.54
CA MET A 85 -1.18 5.42 7.60
C MET A 85 -2.35 6.42 7.60
N GLY A 86 -2.08 7.73 7.61
CA GLY A 86 -3.07 8.78 7.39
C GLY A 86 -3.50 8.91 5.92
N LEU A 87 -2.69 8.38 5.00
CA LEU A 87 -3.02 8.32 3.59
C LEU A 87 -3.85 7.07 3.27
N SER A 88 -4.72 7.16 2.24
CA SER A 88 -5.42 5.99 1.70
C SER A 88 -4.44 4.88 1.31
N SER A 89 -4.82 3.62 1.54
CA SER A 89 -3.99 2.47 1.19
C SER A 89 -3.78 2.32 -0.32
N GLY A 90 -4.65 2.89 -1.14
CA GLY A 90 -4.48 2.93 -2.60
C GLY A 90 -3.50 3.98 -3.11
N ARG A 91 -2.93 4.79 -2.22
CA ARG A 91 -1.86 5.76 -2.53
C ARG A 91 -0.51 5.26 -2.05
N ASN A 92 0.56 5.68 -2.71
CA ASN A 92 1.92 5.45 -2.24
C ASN A 92 2.10 6.14 -0.89
N ARG A 93 2.19 5.33 0.18
CA ARG A 93 2.28 5.78 1.56
C ARG A 93 3.42 5.12 2.34
N PHE A 94 4.17 4.21 1.71
CA PHE A 94 5.47 3.73 2.16
C PHE A 94 6.55 4.54 1.44
N PHE A 95 7.47 5.12 2.20
CA PHE A 95 8.56 5.93 1.67
C PHE A 95 9.90 5.35 2.15
N VAL A 96 10.80 5.08 1.22
CA VAL A 96 12.23 4.91 1.48
C VAL A 96 12.85 6.28 1.40
N TYR A 97 13.33 6.80 2.52
CA TYR A 97 13.93 8.12 2.59
C TYR A 97 15.45 8.01 2.68
N ASP A 98 16.13 8.65 1.75
CA ASP A 98 17.58 8.81 1.76
C ASP A 98 17.91 9.98 2.68
N LEU A 99 18.54 9.67 3.84
CA LEU A 99 18.85 10.64 4.88
C LEU A 99 20.04 11.53 4.50
N GLU A 100 20.97 11.02 3.67
CA GLU A 100 22.11 11.78 3.15
C GLU A 100 21.66 12.83 2.13
N LYS A 101 20.82 12.39 1.16
CA LYS A 101 20.25 13.27 0.13
C LYS A 101 19.05 14.08 0.60
N ARG A 102 18.53 13.79 1.79
CA ARG A 102 17.32 14.42 2.37
C ARG A 102 16.12 14.38 1.42
N SER A 103 15.89 13.26 0.77
CA SER A 103 14.84 13.09 -0.22
C SER A 103 14.23 11.70 -0.20
N VAL A 104 12.99 11.60 -0.70
CA VAL A 104 12.35 10.30 -0.94
C VAL A 104 13.04 9.63 -2.13
N ALA A 105 13.70 8.50 -1.88
CA ALA A 105 14.33 7.69 -2.91
C ALA A 105 13.30 6.83 -3.67
N TYR A 106 12.35 6.24 -2.92
CA TYR A 106 11.30 5.37 -3.46
C TYR A 106 10.01 5.54 -2.66
N SER A 107 8.87 5.34 -3.31
CA SER A 107 7.57 5.25 -2.65
C SER A 107 6.76 4.09 -3.23
N ALA A 108 5.91 3.48 -2.41
CA ALA A 108 5.08 2.36 -2.80
C ALA A 108 3.79 2.28 -1.98
N LEU A 109 2.92 1.40 -2.44
CA LEU A 109 1.74 0.98 -1.70
C LEU A 109 2.13 0.10 -0.51
N VAL A 110 1.36 0.18 0.57
CA VAL A 110 1.48 -0.73 1.71
C VAL A 110 0.12 -0.99 2.34
N ALA A 111 -0.19 -2.27 2.59
CA ALA A 111 -1.39 -2.67 3.29
C ALA A 111 -1.25 -2.50 4.81
N HIS A 112 -2.39 -2.43 5.49
CA HIS A 112 -2.51 -2.38 6.95
C HIS A 112 -3.37 -3.53 7.47
N GLY A 113 -3.35 -3.76 8.77
CA GLY A 113 -4.09 -4.84 9.40
C GLY A 113 -5.61 -4.64 9.38
N SER A 114 -6.36 -5.75 9.23
CA SER A 114 -7.83 -5.77 9.21
C SER A 114 -8.47 -5.56 10.58
N CYS A 115 -7.71 -5.66 11.66
CA CYS A 115 -8.22 -5.66 13.03
C CYS A 115 -9.29 -6.74 13.28
N ASN A 116 -9.09 -7.92 12.69
CA ASN A 116 -10.00 -9.06 12.74
C ASN A 116 -11.38 -8.81 12.12
N GLU A 117 -11.51 -7.78 11.30
CA GLU A 117 -12.69 -7.59 10.47
C GLU A 117 -12.47 -8.17 9.06
N THR A 118 -13.56 -8.40 8.34
CA THR A 118 -13.50 -8.88 6.95
C THR A 118 -12.74 -7.90 6.07
N PHE A 119 -12.97 -6.60 6.27
CA PHE A 119 -12.29 -5.53 5.54
C PHE A 119 -12.43 -4.19 6.27
N ILE A 120 -11.35 -3.41 6.28
CA ILE A 120 -11.36 -2.00 6.70
C ILE A 120 -10.62 -1.13 5.68
N SER A 121 -11.20 0.01 5.31
CA SER A 121 -10.60 0.94 4.35
C SER A 121 -9.56 1.87 4.98
N GLN A 122 -9.67 2.13 6.27
CA GLN A 122 -8.77 3.01 7.03
C GLN A 122 -8.04 2.24 8.11
N ALA A 123 -6.75 2.53 8.30
CA ALA A 123 -5.96 1.89 9.33
C ALA A 123 -6.51 2.20 10.73
N ARG A 124 -6.71 1.17 11.52
CA ARG A 124 -6.88 1.21 12.98
C ARG A 124 -5.67 0.56 13.63
N PHE A 125 -5.42 0.88 14.88
CA PHE A 125 -4.18 0.49 15.56
C PHE A 125 -4.45 -0.23 16.86
N SER A 126 -3.63 -1.25 17.13
CA SER A 126 -3.58 -1.95 18.40
C SER A 126 -2.22 -2.60 18.59
N ASN A 127 -1.75 -2.65 19.84
CA ASN A 127 -0.56 -3.41 20.24
C ASN A 127 -0.91 -4.73 20.94
N THR A 128 -2.22 -5.05 21.05
CA THR A 128 -2.71 -6.27 21.71
C THR A 128 -2.41 -7.48 20.83
N ASN A 129 -1.98 -8.59 21.44
CA ASN A 129 -1.78 -9.86 20.75
C ASN A 129 -3.07 -10.30 20.05
N ASN A 130 -2.92 -10.90 18.88
CA ASN A 130 -4.04 -11.41 18.06
C ASN A 130 -5.08 -10.36 17.64
N SER A 131 -4.80 -9.06 17.76
CA SER A 131 -5.74 -8.01 17.37
C SER A 131 -5.94 -7.90 15.85
N GLY A 132 -5.05 -8.47 15.03
CA GLY A 132 -5.07 -8.28 13.58
C GLY A 132 -4.81 -6.85 13.11
N CYS A 133 -4.57 -5.90 14.02
CA CYS A 133 -4.30 -4.50 13.70
C CYS A 133 -2.81 -4.22 13.47
N SER A 134 -2.49 -3.21 12.67
CA SER A 134 -1.16 -2.60 12.66
C SER A 134 -0.89 -1.87 13.97
N SER A 135 0.38 -1.73 14.37
CA SER A 135 0.80 -0.94 15.53
C SER A 135 1.60 0.27 15.08
N PRO A 136 1.29 1.49 15.56
CA PRO A 136 2.09 2.67 15.21
C PRO A 136 3.36 2.72 16.06
N GLY A 137 4.37 3.43 15.57
CA GLY A 137 5.63 3.64 16.29
C GLY A 137 6.85 3.34 15.46
N LYS A 138 8.03 3.51 16.08
CA LYS A 138 9.33 3.20 15.48
C LYS A 138 9.64 1.72 15.64
N TYR A 139 10.28 1.14 14.64
CA TYR A 139 10.71 -0.24 14.61
C TYR A 139 12.18 -0.32 14.20
N LYS A 140 12.89 -1.27 14.76
CA LYS A 140 14.13 -1.79 14.18
C LYS A 140 13.76 -2.87 13.17
N VAL A 141 14.21 -2.74 11.91
CA VAL A 141 14.19 -3.83 10.94
C VAL A 141 15.25 -4.85 11.35
N GLY A 142 14.79 -6.03 11.67
CA GLY A 142 15.61 -7.12 12.21
C GLY A 142 16.05 -8.12 11.17
N ALA A 143 16.26 -9.37 11.63
CA ALA A 143 16.78 -10.45 10.81
C ALA A 143 15.82 -10.86 9.69
N PHE A 144 16.41 -11.36 8.60
CA PHE A 144 15.71 -12.08 7.56
C PHE A 144 14.96 -13.28 8.16
N TYR A 145 13.78 -13.53 7.67
CA TYR A 145 12.92 -14.62 8.09
C TYR A 145 12.23 -15.21 6.87
N ASN A 146 12.31 -16.52 6.72
CA ASN A 146 11.53 -17.25 5.72
C ASN A 146 10.47 -18.09 6.44
N GLY A 147 9.21 -17.74 6.25
CA GLY A 147 8.09 -18.32 6.97
C GLY A 147 6.84 -18.48 6.11
N LYS A 148 5.67 -18.49 6.75
CA LYS A 148 4.38 -18.70 6.09
C LYS A 148 4.14 -17.80 4.87
N TYR A 149 4.67 -16.58 4.88
CA TYR A 149 4.50 -15.58 3.81
C TYR A 149 5.76 -15.43 2.94
N GLY A 150 6.64 -16.46 2.93
CA GLY A 150 7.90 -16.41 2.21
C GLY A 150 8.94 -15.51 2.86
N GLU A 151 9.78 -14.88 2.03
CA GLU A 151 10.82 -13.96 2.48
C GLU A 151 10.25 -12.75 3.21
N SER A 152 10.81 -12.44 4.36
CA SER A 152 10.32 -11.39 5.25
C SER A 152 11.45 -10.83 6.11
N TYR A 153 11.25 -9.64 6.71
CA TYR A 153 12.12 -9.12 7.76
C TYR A 153 11.31 -8.90 9.04
N ARG A 154 11.83 -9.39 10.17
CA ARG A 154 11.20 -9.19 11.48
C ARG A 154 11.22 -7.73 11.85
N LEU A 155 10.14 -7.27 12.50
CA LEU A 155 10.03 -5.91 13.01
C LEU A 155 10.00 -5.93 14.53
N HIS A 156 10.99 -5.25 15.14
CA HIS A 156 11.08 -5.10 16.59
C HIS A 156 10.57 -3.72 16.96
N GLY A 157 9.49 -3.66 17.71
CA GLY A 157 8.91 -2.40 18.20
C GLY A 157 9.85 -1.69 19.19
N LEU A 158 9.99 -0.38 19.04
CA LEU A 158 10.85 0.45 19.87
C LEU A 158 10.06 1.42 20.77
N ASP A 159 8.75 1.52 20.56
CA ASP A 159 7.86 2.40 21.31
C ASP A 159 6.85 1.55 22.11
N LYS A 160 6.24 2.14 23.16
CA LYS A 160 5.18 1.48 23.94
C LYS A 160 3.99 1.03 23.06
N SER A 161 3.69 1.80 22.03
CA SER A 161 2.58 1.53 21.09
C SER A 161 2.78 0.31 20.19
N ASN A 162 3.99 -0.24 20.11
CA ASN A 162 4.36 -1.41 19.32
C ASN A 162 5.28 -2.40 20.03
N SER A 163 5.39 -2.31 21.35
CA SER A 163 6.30 -3.15 22.17
C SER A 163 6.05 -4.66 21.97
N ASN A 164 4.85 -5.07 21.64
CA ASN A 164 4.49 -6.48 21.42
C ASN A 164 4.73 -6.95 19.97
N ALA A 165 5.25 -6.10 19.09
CA ALA A 165 5.37 -6.41 17.66
C ALA A 165 6.17 -7.70 17.40
N PHE A 166 7.29 -7.91 18.10
CA PHE A 166 8.10 -9.11 17.95
C PHE A 166 7.34 -10.38 18.40
N GLN A 167 6.69 -10.32 19.57
CA GLN A 167 5.88 -11.43 20.09
C GLN A 167 4.66 -11.73 19.20
N ARG A 168 4.08 -10.71 18.60
CA ARG A 168 2.98 -10.81 17.63
C ARG A 168 3.43 -11.36 16.27
N GLY A 169 4.72 -11.58 16.05
CA GLY A 169 5.26 -12.03 14.77
C GLY A 169 5.15 -11.01 13.65
N VAL A 170 5.15 -9.71 13.96
CA VAL A 170 5.05 -8.68 12.92
C VAL A 170 6.31 -8.68 12.06
N VAL A 171 6.10 -8.79 10.75
CA VAL A 171 7.16 -8.78 9.72
C VAL A 171 6.76 -7.83 8.59
N ILE A 172 7.74 -7.37 7.82
CA ILE A 172 7.48 -6.78 6.50
C ILE A 172 7.72 -7.85 5.44
N HIS A 173 6.80 -8.00 4.49
CA HIS A 173 6.85 -9.00 3.43
C HIS A 173 6.15 -8.55 2.16
N GLY A 174 6.46 -9.22 1.04
CA GLY A 174 5.71 -9.10 -0.20
C GLY A 174 4.38 -9.87 -0.15
N TYR A 175 3.37 -9.42 -0.90
CA TYR A 175 2.12 -10.16 -1.04
C TYR A 175 1.39 -9.81 -2.34
N ASP A 176 0.75 -10.82 -2.98
CA ASP A 176 0.12 -10.71 -4.30
C ASP A 176 -0.96 -9.63 -4.42
N CYS A 177 -1.70 -9.38 -3.34
CA CYS A 177 -2.78 -8.40 -3.37
C CYS A 177 -2.30 -6.94 -3.36
N VAL A 178 -0.99 -6.68 -3.28
CA VAL A 178 -0.43 -5.33 -3.31
C VAL A 178 0.25 -5.12 -4.65
N PRO A 179 -0.34 -4.33 -5.57
CA PRO A 179 0.27 -4.00 -6.85
C PRO A 179 1.41 -2.99 -6.71
N ASP A 180 2.21 -2.83 -7.76
CA ASP A 180 3.31 -1.87 -7.80
C ASP A 180 2.83 -0.42 -7.96
N GLU A 181 1.70 -0.21 -8.66
CA GLU A 181 1.19 1.09 -9.04
C GLU A 181 0.07 1.59 -8.11
N GLU A 182 -0.07 2.92 -7.96
CA GLU A 182 -1.18 3.52 -7.22
C GLU A 182 -2.54 3.11 -7.82
N ILE A 183 -3.46 2.68 -6.95
CA ILE A 183 -4.81 2.26 -7.34
C ILE A 183 -5.92 3.19 -6.84
N TYR A 184 -5.56 4.32 -6.22
CA TYR A 184 -6.54 5.30 -5.72
C TYR A 184 -7.49 5.76 -6.85
N PRO A 185 -8.83 5.83 -6.61
CA PRO A 185 -9.52 5.84 -5.31
C PRO A 185 -9.80 4.46 -4.69
N ARG A 186 -9.47 3.34 -5.36
CA ARG A 186 -9.54 2.01 -4.74
C ARG A 186 -8.59 1.91 -3.56
N VAL A 187 -8.84 0.97 -2.67
CA VAL A 187 -8.01 0.67 -1.49
C VAL A 187 -7.48 -0.75 -1.57
N LEU A 188 -6.38 -1.02 -0.85
CA LEU A 188 -5.75 -2.34 -0.82
C LEU A 188 -6.54 -3.33 0.04
N CYS A 189 -6.24 -4.61 -0.14
CA CYS A 189 -6.49 -5.69 0.81
C CYS A 189 -5.95 -5.36 2.22
N ASN A 190 -6.38 -6.10 3.21
CA ASN A 190 -5.86 -5.98 4.56
C ASN A 190 -4.94 -7.15 4.93
N SER A 191 -4.00 -6.90 5.82
CA SER A 191 -3.16 -7.92 6.47
C SER A 191 -3.73 -8.32 7.84
N LEU A 192 -2.99 -9.16 8.56
CA LEU A 192 -3.22 -9.45 9.99
C LEU A 192 -2.33 -8.59 10.91
N GLY A 193 -1.97 -7.39 10.45
CA GLY A 193 -1.16 -6.42 11.19
C GLY A 193 0.21 -6.13 10.60
N CYS A 194 0.76 -7.02 9.77
CA CYS A 194 2.02 -6.84 9.07
C CYS A 194 1.90 -5.76 7.97
N PRO A 195 2.88 -4.89 7.76
CA PRO A 195 2.97 -4.11 6.54
C PRO A 195 3.28 -5.05 5.35
N MET A 196 2.33 -5.17 4.42
CA MET A 196 2.51 -5.91 3.16
C MET A 196 2.73 -4.94 2.01
N VAL A 197 3.70 -5.25 1.17
CA VAL A 197 4.08 -4.47 -0.02
C VAL A 197 4.05 -5.37 -1.26
N SER A 198 4.22 -4.81 -2.46
CA SER A 198 4.42 -5.63 -3.67
C SER A 198 5.74 -6.41 -3.59
N TYR A 199 5.83 -7.54 -4.28
CA TYR A 199 7.07 -8.33 -4.33
C TYR A 199 8.23 -7.53 -4.92
N ASN A 200 8.00 -6.77 -5.99
CA ASN A 200 9.04 -5.94 -6.62
C ASN A 200 9.58 -4.87 -5.65
N PHE A 201 8.69 -4.27 -4.86
CA PHE A 201 9.12 -3.30 -3.86
C PHE A 201 9.82 -3.98 -2.68
N PHE A 202 9.34 -5.16 -2.24
CA PHE A 202 10.00 -5.95 -1.20
C PHE A 202 11.43 -6.31 -1.58
N ASP A 203 11.68 -6.76 -2.82
CA ASP A 203 13.01 -7.05 -3.34
C ASP A 203 13.93 -5.84 -3.29
N ARG A 204 13.38 -4.66 -3.58
CA ARG A 204 14.12 -3.40 -3.48
C ARG A 204 14.49 -3.08 -2.03
N LEU A 205 13.53 -3.23 -1.09
CA LEU A 205 13.80 -3.08 0.34
C LEU A 205 14.85 -4.07 0.83
N SER A 206 14.74 -5.34 0.42
CA SER A 206 15.68 -6.41 0.76
C SER A 206 17.11 -6.07 0.34
N ARG A 207 17.31 -5.55 -0.88
CA ARG A 207 18.62 -5.08 -1.35
C ARG A 207 19.19 -3.94 -0.50
N ILE A 208 18.35 -3.00 -0.06
CA ILE A 208 18.79 -1.90 0.80
C ILE A 208 19.14 -2.42 2.20
N ILE A 209 18.32 -3.30 2.78
CA ILE A 209 18.53 -3.86 4.12
C ILE A 209 19.81 -4.71 4.15
N LYS A 210 20.01 -5.60 3.16
CA LYS A 210 21.20 -6.47 3.06
C LYS A 210 22.52 -5.69 2.91
N LYS A 211 22.46 -4.48 2.31
CA LYS A 211 23.65 -3.61 2.13
C LYS A 211 23.92 -2.69 3.34
N SER A 212 23.03 -2.67 4.32
CA SER A 212 23.16 -1.79 5.47
C SER A 212 23.97 -2.47 6.58
N GLU A 213 25.08 -1.87 6.98
CA GLU A 213 25.90 -2.37 8.09
C GLU A 213 25.20 -2.26 9.45
N LYS A 214 24.30 -1.31 9.58
CA LYS A 214 23.52 -1.07 10.79
C LYS A 214 22.04 -1.32 10.53
N PRO A 215 21.24 -1.75 11.52
CA PRO A 215 19.81 -1.93 11.34
C PRO A 215 19.12 -0.65 10.87
N ILE A 216 18.24 -0.77 9.89
CA ILE A 216 17.44 0.34 9.39
C ILE A 216 16.23 0.54 10.31
N LEU A 217 15.85 1.78 10.52
CA LEU A 217 14.61 2.11 11.23
C LEU A 217 13.44 2.22 10.27
N LEU A 218 12.28 1.70 10.71
CA LEU A 218 10.98 1.90 10.08
C LEU A 218 10.07 2.62 11.07
N TRP A 219 9.27 3.58 10.60
CA TRP A 219 8.31 4.30 11.43
C TRP A 219 6.93 4.28 10.79
N ILE A 220 5.95 3.71 11.51
CA ILE A 220 4.53 3.72 11.17
C ILE A 220 3.86 4.84 11.96
N TYR A 221 3.19 5.77 11.27
CA TYR A 221 2.50 6.91 11.89
C TYR A 221 1.19 7.27 11.16
N ARG A 222 0.43 8.15 11.78
CA ARG A 222 -0.79 8.74 11.22
C ARG A 222 -0.81 10.24 11.49
#